data_1d6cb5d4c721733408dfb05ef64c25e1
#
_entry.id   1d6cb5d4c721733408dfb05ef64c25e1
#
_cell.length_a   1.000
_cell.length_b   1.000
_cell.length_c   1.000
_cell.angle_alpha   90.00
_cell.angle_beta   90.00
_cell.angle_gamma   90.00
#
_symmetry.space_group_name_H-M   'P 1'
#
loop_
_entity.id
_entity.type
_entity.pdbx_description
1 polymer ?
#
loop_
_entity_poly.entity_id
_entity_poly.type
_entity_poly.pdbx_seq_one_letter_code
_entity_poly.pdbx_strand_id
1 'polypeptide(L)'
;HTELLRQPLLDGRFDWVWGDMEKAGIPAMVLFHHEYMSLADRIAERYPGLRLVLDHLGLKSGKGVGEAANFATLDNVLALAKRPNVAAKVSALPCYADDKTYPFRSLHAQIRRVFDAFGPKRTFWGTDWSRLPCTYRQGITMFAEELPWLKGQDLEWVMGRGVCEWIGWRM
;
A
#
# COMPACT_ATOMS: atom_id res chain seq x y z
N HIS A 1 0.84 -7.14 -20.56
CA HIS A 1 2.19 -7.51 -20.07
C HIS A 1 2.13 -8.32 -18.77
N THR A 2 1.15 -8.12 -17.91
CA THR A 2 0.99 -8.84 -16.62
C THR A 2 0.70 -10.33 -16.80
N GLU A 3 -0.04 -10.74 -17.82
CA GLU A 3 -0.39 -12.14 -18.05
C GLU A 3 0.83 -13.02 -18.34
N LEU A 4 1.82 -12.51 -19.10
CA LEU A 4 3.03 -13.26 -19.43
C LEU A 4 3.90 -13.58 -18.21
N LEU A 5 3.88 -12.73 -17.19
CA LEU A 5 4.67 -12.89 -15.97
C LEU A 5 3.91 -13.57 -14.84
N ARG A 6 2.59 -13.69 -14.97
CA ARG A 6 1.70 -14.21 -13.93
C ARG A 6 2.09 -15.63 -13.51
N GLN A 7 2.09 -16.56 -14.45
CA GLN A 7 2.38 -17.96 -14.13
C GLN A 7 3.81 -18.16 -13.62
N PRO A 8 4.87 -17.59 -14.26
CA PRO A 8 6.22 -17.65 -13.72
C PRO A 8 6.37 -17.09 -12.30
N LEU A 9 5.62 -16.04 -11.98
CA LEU A 9 5.62 -15.47 -10.63
C LEU A 9 4.98 -16.43 -9.61
N LEU A 10 3.83 -17.02 -9.97
CA LEU A 10 3.12 -17.99 -9.12
C LEU A 10 3.91 -19.28 -8.93
N ASP A 11 4.63 -19.73 -9.96
CA ASP A 11 5.47 -20.93 -9.95
C ASP A 11 6.81 -20.73 -9.23
N GLY A 12 7.08 -19.52 -8.70
CA GLY A 12 8.31 -19.21 -7.98
C GLY A 12 9.56 -19.05 -8.85
N ARG A 13 9.41 -18.91 -10.18
CA ARG A 13 10.56 -18.71 -11.10
C ARG A 13 11.34 -17.43 -10.81
N PHE A 14 10.72 -16.48 -10.12
CA PHE A 14 11.33 -15.21 -9.68
C PHE A 14 11.74 -15.20 -8.21
N ASP A 15 11.65 -16.34 -7.51
CA ASP A 15 11.98 -16.40 -6.08
C ASP A 15 13.42 -15.97 -5.77
N TRP A 16 14.34 -16.20 -6.69
CA TRP A 16 15.72 -15.74 -6.58
C TRP A 16 15.82 -14.21 -6.46
N VAL A 17 14.93 -13.44 -7.11
CA VAL A 17 14.92 -11.97 -7.02
C VAL A 17 14.68 -11.52 -5.58
N TRP A 18 13.72 -12.14 -4.88
CA TRP A 18 13.39 -11.80 -3.49
C TRP A 18 14.58 -12.07 -2.55
N GLY A 19 15.22 -13.22 -2.74
CA GLY A 19 16.40 -13.58 -1.95
C GLY A 19 17.59 -12.66 -2.19
N ASP A 20 17.81 -12.23 -3.42
CA ASP A 20 18.90 -11.32 -3.75
C ASP A 20 18.61 -9.89 -3.26
N MET A 21 17.35 -9.42 -3.33
CA MET A 21 16.94 -8.15 -2.73
C MET A 21 17.11 -8.17 -1.22
N GLU A 22 16.71 -9.27 -0.54
CA GLU A 22 16.90 -9.42 0.90
C GLU A 22 18.37 -9.31 1.28
N LYS A 23 19.26 -10.10 0.63
CA LYS A 23 20.71 -10.08 0.87
C LYS A 23 21.33 -8.70 0.65
N ALA A 24 20.86 -8.00 -0.39
CA ALA A 24 21.33 -6.65 -0.71
C ALA A 24 20.70 -5.56 0.16
N GLY A 25 19.75 -5.88 1.03
CA GLY A 25 19.01 -4.91 1.85
C GLY A 25 18.12 -3.96 1.03
N ILE A 26 17.76 -4.35 -0.20
CA ILE A 26 16.93 -3.55 -1.10
C ILE A 26 15.45 -3.82 -0.80
N PRO A 27 14.67 -2.80 -0.42
CA PRO A 27 13.23 -2.97 -0.22
C PRO A 27 12.50 -3.20 -1.55
N ALA A 28 11.49 -4.09 -1.54
CA ALA A 28 10.64 -4.34 -2.69
C ALA A 28 9.31 -3.60 -2.55
N MET A 29 8.96 -2.79 -3.56
CA MET A 29 7.65 -2.16 -3.65
C MET A 29 6.86 -2.84 -4.78
N VAL A 30 5.76 -3.51 -4.44
CA VAL A 30 5.03 -4.39 -5.37
C VAL A 30 3.57 -3.99 -5.49
N LEU A 31 3.07 -3.96 -6.72
CA LEU A 31 1.64 -3.82 -7.01
C LEU A 31 1.06 -5.22 -7.25
N PHE A 32 0.74 -5.90 -6.17
CA PHE A 32 -0.02 -7.15 -6.20
C PHE A 32 -1.49 -6.88 -5.93
N HIS A 33 -2.36 -7.27 -6.85
CA HIS A 33 -3.80 -7.21 -6.60
C HIS A 33 -4.22 -8.20 -5.52
N HIS A 34 -5.40 -8.01 -4.93
CA HIS A 34 -5.87 -8.76 -3.76
C HIS A 34 -5.86 -10.30 -3.95
N GLU A 35 -6.00 -10.78 -5.17
CA GLU A 35 -5.90 -12.19 -5.53
C GLU A 35 -4.49 -12.79 -5.34
N TYR A 36 -3.45 -11.93 -5.25
CA TYR A 36 -2.06 -12.33 -5.06
C TYR A 36 -1.55 -12.09 -3.63
N MET A 37 -2.39 -11.73 -2.68
CA MET A 37 -1.95 -11.48 -1.30
C MET A 37 -1.39 -12.73 -0.63
N SER A 38 -1.87 -13.93 -0.99
CA SER A 38 -1.26 -15.19 -0.55
C SER A 38 0.18 -15.39 -1.05
N LEU A 39 0.49 -14.87 -2.24
CA LEU A 39 1.86 -14.86 -2.74
C LEU A 39 2.73 -13.88 -1.94
N ALA A 40 2.23 -12.67 -1.66
CA ALA A 40 2.91 -11.70 -0.83
C ALA A 40 3.19 -12.26 0.58
N ASP A 41 2.23 -12.99 1.17
CA ASP A 41 2.41 -13.64 2.47
C ASP A 41 3.54 -14.68 2.44
N ARG A 42 3.57 -15.54 1.41
CA ARG A 42 4.65 -16.54 1.24
C ARG A 42 6.03 -15.90 1.02
N ILE A 43 6.10 -14.83 0.23
CA ILE A 43 7.35 -14.08 0.01
C ILE A 43 7.83 -13.50 1.34
N ALA A 44 6.95 -12.80 2.07
CA ALA A 44 7.30 -12.19 3.34
C ALA A 44 7.71 -13.20 4.41
N GLU A 45 7.10 -14.39 4.43
CA GLU A 45 7.44 -15.48 5.32
C GLU A 45 8.80 -16.09 5.00
N ARG A 46 9.04 -16.36 3.72
CA ARG A 46 10.27 -17.01 3.25
C ARG A 46 11.50 -16.10 3.33
N TYR A 47 11.30 -14.79 3.21
CA TYR A 47 12.34 -13.77 3.22
C TYR A 47 12.05 -12.73 4.31
N PRO A 48 12.24 -13.07 5.59
CA PRO A 48 11.85 -12.19 6.70
C PRO A 48 12.69 -10.90 6.80
N GLY A 49 13.86 -10.87 6.21
CA GLY A 49 14.69 -9.66 6.09
C GLY A 49 14.32 -8.76 4.92
N LEU A 50 13.51 -9.24 3.96
CA LEU A 50 13.02 -8.45 2.84
C LEU A 50 11.94 -7.48 3.30
N ARG A 51 12.19 -6.18 3.13
CA ARG A 51 11.20 -5.13 3.41
C ARG A 51 10.26 -4.99 2.22
N LEU A 52 9.03 -5.51 2.35
CA LEU A 52 8.01 -5.53 1.31
C LEU A 52 7.00 -4.40 1.52
N VAL A 53 6.68 -3.64 0.47
CA VAL A 53 5.65 -2.61 0.48
C VAL A 53 4.56 -2.97 -0.54
N LEU A 54 3.32 -3.03 -0.07
CA LEU A 54 2.14 -3.23 -0.93
C LEU A 54 1.72 -1.89 -1.52
N ASP A 55 1.95 -1.70 -2.81
CA ASP A 55 1.65 -0.45 -3.50
C ASP A 55 0.14 -0.30 -3.74
N HIS A 56 -0.40 0.90 -3.50
CA HIS A 56 -1.82 1.26 -3.69
C HIS A 56 -2.80 0.26 -3.05
N LEU A 57 -2.44 -0.37 -1.91
CA LEU A 57 -3.22 -1.42 -1.25
C LEU A 57 -3.61 -2.58 -2.20
N GLY A 58 -2.91 -2.78 -3.30
CA GLY A 58 -3.27 -3.78 -4.30
C GLY A 58 -4.60 -3.55 -5.01
N LEU A 59 -5.14 -2.33 -4.98
CA LEU A 59 -6.43 -1.98 -5.59
C LEU A 59 -6.34 -2.02 -7.11
N LYS A 60 -7.40 -2.49 -7.73
CA LYS A 60 -7.52 -2.52 -9.20
C LYS A 60 -8.00 -1.18 -9.72
N SER A 61 -7.33 -0.70 -10.76
CA SER A 61 -7.76 0.48 -11.50
C SER A 61 -8.29 0.09 -12.87
N GLY A 62 -9.38 0.71 -13.28
CA GLY A 62 -9.95 0.48 -14.61
C GLY A 62 -11.37 1.00 -14.70
N LYS A 63 -11.87 1.14 -15.94
CA LYS A 63 -13.27 1.48 -16.17
C LYS A 63 -14.17 0.38 -15.62
N GLY A 64 -15.15 0.75 -14.81
CA GLY A 64 -16.15 -0.17 -14.27
C GLY A 64 -15.77 -0.88 -12.98
N VAL A 65 -14.59 -0.61 -12.39
CA VAL A 65 -14.27 -1.08 -11.05
C VAL A 65 -14.68 0.00 -10.05
N GLY A 66 -15.80 -0.19 -9.36
CA GLY A 66 -16.29 0.72 -8.32
C GLY A 66 -15.55 0.56 -6.99
N GLU A 67 -15.71 1.56 -6.12
CA GLU A 67 -15.11 1.60 -4.79
C GLU A 67 -15.47 0.36 -3.97
N ALA A 68 -16.75 0.00 -3.89
CA ALA A 68 -17.20 -1.16 -3.13
C ALA A 68 -16.53 -2.46 -3.58
N ALA A 69 -16.37 -2.67 -4.89
CA ALA A 69 -15.72 -3.85 -5.44
C ALA A 69 -14.22 -3.87 -5.11
N ASN A 70 -13.55 -2.72 -5.15
CA ASN A 70 -12.13 -2.58 -4.80
C ASN A 70 -11.87 -2.93 -3.33
N PHE A 71 -12.71 -2.48 -2.42
CA PHE A 71 -12.50 -2.69 -0.98
C PHE A 71 -13.17 -3.95 -0.44
N ALA A 72 -13.96 -4.69 -1.25
CA ALA A 72 -14.62 -5.93 -0.82
C ALA A 72 -13.63 -6.99 -0.29
N THR A 73 -12.43 -7.01 -0.80
CA THR A 73 -11.38 -7.97 -0.42
C THR A 73 -10.18 -7.32 0.28
N LEU A 74 -10.37 -6.13 0.86
CA LEU A 74 -9.31 -5.43 1.62
C LEU A 74 -8.76 -6.29 2.77
N ASP A 75 -9.57 -7.16 3.34
CA ASP A 75 -9.15 -8.06 4.43
C ASP A 75 -7.97 -8.96 4.04
N ASN A 76 -7.82 -9.29 2.75
CA ASN A 76 -6.65 -10.02 2.26
C ASN A 76 -5.35 -9.21 2.43
N VAL A 77 -5.42 -7.89 2.29
CA VAL A 77 -4.30 -6.97 2.54
C VAL A 77 -4.05 -6.84 4.04
N LEU A 78 -5.12 -6.63 4.83
CA LEU A 78 -5.02 -6.46 6.28
C LEU A 78 -4.40 -7.68 6.97
N ALA A 79 -4.68 -8.89 6.46
CA ALA A 79 -4.11 -10.13 6.97
C ALA A 79 -2.56 -10.17 6.91
N LEU A 80 -1.95 -9.37 6.01
CA LEU A 80 -0.50 -9.27 5.88
C LEU A 80 0.14 -8.42 6.99
N ALA A 81 -0.63 -7.70 7.77
CA ALA A 81 -0.14 -6.90 8.89
C ALA A 81 0.55 -7.76 9.99
N LYS A 82 0.23 -9.06 10.05
CA LYS A 82 0.91 -10.05 10.90
C LYS A 82 2.41 -10.19 10.57
N ARG A 83 2.83 -9.84 9.34
CA ARG A 83 4.21 -9.92 8.89
C ARG A 83 4.93 -8.60 9.22
N PRO A 84 5.94 -8.60 10.10
CA PRO A 84 6.63 -7.36 10.51
C PRO A 84 7.40 -6.69 9.38
N ASN A 85 7.77 -7.45 8.35
CA ASN A 85 8.49 -7.01 7.16
C ASN A 85 7.59 -6.58 6.01
N VAL A 86 6.28 -6.41 6.26
CA VAL A 86 5.32 -5.90 5.26
C VAL A 86 4.75 -4.56 5.71
N ALA A 87 4.73 -3.60 4.79
CA ALA A 87 4.09 -2.30 4.93
C ALA A 87 3.04 -2.08 3.83
N ALA A 88 2.08 -1.19 4.08
CA ALA A 88 1.01 -0.85 3.15
C ALA A 88 1.11 0.62 2.72
N LYS A 89 1.07 0.88 1.42
CA LYS A 89 1.07 2.23 0.87
C LYS A 89 -0.35 2.66 0.51
N VAL A 90 -0.88 3.60 1.29
CA VAL A 90 -2.22 4.23 1.13
C VAL A 90 -2.15 5.36 0.09
N SER A 91 -1.73 5.03 -1.12
CA SER A 91 -1.49 6.00 -2.20
C SER A 91 -2.53 5.90 -3.32
N ALA A 92 -2.65 6.97 -4.09
CA ALA A 92 -3.63 7.10 -5.19
C ALA A 92 -5.10 6.94 -4.75
N LEU A 93 -5.41 6.90 -3.46
CA LEU A 93 -6.74 6.52 -2.95
C LEU A 93 -7.88 7.34 -3.57
N PRO A 94 -7.75 8.68 -3.76
CA PRO A 94 -8.79 9.46 -4.42
C PRO A 94 -9.24 8.95 -5.79
N CYS A 95 -8.36 8.24 -6.52
CA CYS A 95 -8.74 7.69 -7.83
C CYS A 95 -9.66 6.46 -7.74
N TYR A 96 -9.75 5.84 -6.58
CA TYR A 96 -10.58 4.66 -6.33
C TYR A 96 -11.94 4.99 -5.70
N ALA A 97 -12.16 6.23 -5.21
CA ALA A 97 -13.45 6.69 -4.73
C ALA A 97 -14.48 6.73 -5.88
N ASP A 98 -15.71 6.35 -5.63
CA ASP A 98 -16.81 6.53 -6.59
C ASP A 98 -17.18 8.01 -6.68
N ASP A 99 -17.29 8.70 -5.54
CA ASP A 99 -17.42 10.15 -5.48
C ASP A 99 -16.04 10.81 -5.53
N LYS A 100 -15.75 11.50 -6.63
CA LYS A 100 -14.48 12.23 -6.83
C LYS A 100 -14.43 13.58 -6.09
N THR A 101 -15.33 13.78 -5.13
CA THR A 101 -15.46 15.03 -4.38
C THR A 101 -14.57 15.02 -3.13
N TYR A 102 -13.68 16.02 -3.03
CA TYR A 102 -12.89 16.25 -1.81
C TYR A 102 -13.82 16.50 -0.60
N PRO A 103 -13.53 15.92 0.57
CA PRO A 103 -12.32 15.23 0.99
C PRO A 103 -12.38 13.69 0.87
N PHE A 104 -13.16 13.11 -0.05
CA PHE A 104 -13.23 11.66 -0.32
C PHE A 104 -13.61 10.85 0.93
N ARG A 105 -14.68 11.27 1.61
CA ARG A 105 -15.09 10.74 2.95
C ARG A 105 -15.38 9.24 2.95
N SER A 106 -15.83 8.69 1.84
CA SER A 106 -16.07 7.24 1.69
C SER A 106 -14.82 6.40 1.97
N LEU A 107 -13.63 6.95 1.67
CA LEU A 107 -12.36 6.26 1.86
C LEU A 107 -11.83 6.32 3.31
N HIS A 108 -12.30 7.24 4.15
CA HIS A 108 -11.73 7.48 5.47
C HIS A 108 -11.79 6.24 6.37
N ALA A 109 -12.90 5.50 6.33
CA ALA A 109 -13.03 4.26 7.09
C ALA A 109 -12.05 3.18 6.63
N GLN A 110 -11.80 3.07 5.32
CA GLN A 110 -10.85 2.10 4.78
C GLN A 110 -9.40 2.45 5.14
N ILE A 111 -9.05 3.75 5.09
CA ILE A 111 -7.74 4.22 5.54
C ILE A 111 -7.55 3.90 7.03
N ARG A 112 -8.58 4.11 7.84
CA ARG A 112 -8.55 3.78 9.27
C ARG A 112 -8.30 2.29 9.52
N ARG A 113 -8.98 1.41 8.79
CA ARG A 113 -8.77 -0.04 8.90
C ARG A 113 -7.32 -0.44 8.59
N VAL A 114 -6.72 0.14 7.53
CA VAL A 114 -5.32 -0.11 7.20
C VAL A 114 -4.39 0.38 8.30
N PHE A 115 -4.62 1.60 8.79
CA PHE A 115 -3.83 2.17 9.89
C PHE A 115 -3.91 1.33 11.16
N ASP A 116 -5.11 0.88 11.54
CA ASP A 116 -5.30 0.04 12.73
C ASP A 116 -4.60 -1.32 12.62
N ALA A 117 -4.51 -1.88 11.40
CA ALA A 117 -3.84 -3.15 11.16
C ALA A 117 -2.30 -3.02 11.11
N PHE A 118 -1.77 -2.08 10.33
CA PHE A 118 -0.33 -1.95 10.09
C PHE A 118 0.38 -1.02 11.08
N GLY A 119 -0.36 -0.12 11.72
CA GLY A 119 0.18 0.93 12.58
C GLY A 119 0.84 2.06 11.79
N PRO A 120 1.18 3.19 12.47
CA PRO A 120 1.70 4.40 11.81
C PRO A 120 3.02 4.18 11.08
N LYS A 121 3.89 3.32 11.59
CA LYS A 121 5.24 3.08 11.03
C LYS A 121 5.25 2.22 9.77
N ARG A 122 4.13 1.55 9.46
CA ARG A 122 4.00 0.65 8.30
C ARG A 122 2.82 1.00 7.40
N THR A 123 2.24 2.19 7.59
CA THR A 123 1.23 2.79 6.72
C THR A 123 1.84 4.01 6.06
N PHE A 124 2.00 4.00 4.72
CA PHE A 124 2.71 5.05 4.00
C PHE A 124 1.78 5.82 3.08
N TRP A 125 1.75 7.12 3.22
CA TRP A 125 1.09 8.01 2.28
C TRP A 125 1.87 8.08 0.95
N GLY A 126 1.15 8.36 -0.14
CA GLY A 126 1.72 8.63 -1.45
C GLY A 126 0.65 9.12 -2.43
N THR A 127 1.05 9.73 -3.54
CA THR A 127 0.13 10.36 -4.48
C THR A 127 -0.23 9.49 -5.68
N ASP A 128 0.73 8.87 -6.35
CA ASP A 128 0.57 8.42 -7.74
C ASP A 128 0.01 9.56 -8.60
N TRP A 129 0.76 10.65 -8.66
CA TRP A 129 0.36 11.97 -9.14
C TRP A 129 -0.41 11.96 -10.48
N SER A 130 0.03 11.13 -11.42
CA SER A 130 -0.58 11.04 -12.76
C SER A 130 -2.03 10.53 -12.74
N ARG A 131 -2.50 9.99 -11.62
CA ARG A 131 -3.83 9.37 -11.46
C ARG A 131 -4.75 10.13 -10.51
N LEU A 132 -4.24 11.12 -9.77
CA LEU A 132 -5.04 11.88 -8.82
C LEU A 132 -6.15 12.67 -9.53
N PRO A 133 -7.44 12.50 -9.13
CA PRO A 133 -8.55 13.30 -9.64
C PRO A 133 -8.67 14.66 -8.94
N CYS A 134 -7.69 15.05 -8.16
CA CYS A 134 -7.68 16.26 -7.33
C CYS A 134 -6.33 16.94 -7.38
N THR A 135 -6.22 18.14 -6.79
CA THR A 135 -4.94 18.84 -6.67
C THR A 135 -3.98 18.12 -5.74
N TYR A 136 -2.68 18.30 -5.92
CA TYR A 136 -1.66 17.74 -5.03
C TYR A 136 -1.90 18.16 -3.56
N ARG A 137 -2.26 19.45 -3.36
CA ARG A 137 -2.60 19.97 -2.03
C ARG A 137 -3.76 19.17 -1.40
N GLN A 138 -4.83 18.91 -2.13
CA GLN A 138 -5.95 18.12 -1.64
C GLN A 138 -5.54 16.67 -1.30
N GLY A 139 -4.61 16.09 -2.05
CA GLY A 139 -4.06 14.78 -1.71
C GLY A 139 -3.31 14.78 -0.37
N ILE A 140 -2.64 15.88 -0.02
CA ILE A 140 -1.99 16.06 1.28
C ILE A 140 -3.03 16.34 2.38
N THR A 141 -3.89 17.35 2.19
CA THR A 141 -4.81 17.83 3.23
C THR A 141 -5.89 16.79 3.58
N MET A 142 -6.24 15.89 2.65
CA MET A 142 -7.08 14.73 2.96
C MET A 142 -6.54 13.94 4.16
N PHE A 143 -5.24 13.75 4.26
CA PHE A 143 -4.61 13.04 5.39
C PHE A 143 -4.29 13.97 6.56
N ALA A 144 -3.74 15.15 6.27
CA ALA A 144 -3.23 16.05 7.30
C ALA A 144 -4.34 16.80 8.06
N GLU A 145 -5.49 17.05 7.43
CA GLU A 145 -6.55 17.91 7.99
C GLU A 145 -7.88 17.17 8.16
N GLU A 146 -8.22 16.24 7.25
CA GLU A 146 -9.56 15.64 7.19
C GLU A 146 -9.70 14.30 7.93
N LEU A 147 -8.58 13.72 8.41
CA LEU A 147 -8.60 12.52 9.25
C LEU A 147 -8.38 12.91 10.73
N PRO A 148 -9.45 13.12 11.54
CA PRO A 148 -9.34 13.69 12.87
C PRO A 148 -8.56 12.82 13.87
N TRP A 149 -8.42 11.53 13.56
CA TRP A 149 -7.68 10.56 14.37
C TRP A 149 -6.19 10.49 14.03
N LEU A 150 -5.78 11.01 12.85
CA LEU A 150 -4.39 10.96 12.39
C LEU A 150 -3.69 12.29 12.71
N LYS A 151 -2.99 12.36 13.85
CA LYS A 151 -2.38 13.60 14.35
C LYS A 151 -1.01 13.35 14.98
N GLY A 152 -0.28 14.44 15.19
CA GLY A 152 1.00 14.40 15.90
C GLY A 152 1.99 13.44 15.26
N GLN A 153 2.64 12.64 16.09
CA GLN A 153 3.68 11.72 15.64
C GLN A 153 3.17 10.66 14.64
N ASP A 154 1.91 10.20 14.77
CA ASP A 154 1.34 9.23 13.83
C ASP A 154 1.18 9.82 12.43
N LEU A 155 0.79 11.10 12.33
CA LEU A 155 0.74 11.84 11.08
C LEU A 155 2.14 11.94 10.44
N GLU A 156 3.16 12.27 11.22
CA GLU A 156 4.55 12.33 10.72
C GLU A 156 5.01 10.99 10.15
N TRP A 157 4.71 9.89 10.85
CA TRP A 157 5.06 8.55 10.39
C TRP A 157 4.39 8.23 9.05
N VAL A 158 3.09 8.44 8.97
CA VAL A 158 2.30 8.10 7.76
C VAL A 158 2.70 8.99 6.59
N MET A 159 2.92 10.29 6.81
CA MET A 159 3.15 11.27 5.74
C MET A 159 4.58 11.25 5.15
N GLY A 160 5.52 10.56 5.78
CA GLY A 160 6.87 10.51 5.21
C GLY A 160 7.91 9.77 6.05
N ARG A 161 7.95 9.98 7.36
CA ARG A 161 8.98 9.39 8.22
C ARG A 161 9.02 7.86 8.11
N GLY A 162 7.85 7.20 8.06
CA GLY A 162 7.75 5.75 7.98
C GLY A 162 8.40 5.18 6.72
N VAL A 163 8.10 5.74 5.55
CA VAL A 163 8.70 5.27 4.30
C VAL A 163 10.18 5.57 4.25
N CYS A 164 10.64 6.73 4.74
CA CYS A 164 12.07 7.07 4.78
C CYS A 164 12.85 6.05 5.63
N GLU A 165 12.36 5.75 6.84
CA GLU A 165 12.98 4.74 7.70
C GLU A 165 12.95 3.34 7.05
N TRP A 166 11.81 2.99 6.41
CA TRP A 166 11.64 1.70 5.75
C TRP A 166 12.62 1.47 4.61
N ILE A 167 12.92 2.47 3.81
CA ILE A 167 13.87 2.36 2.69
C ILE A 167 15.31 2.70 3.07
N GLY A 168 15.56 3.08 4.33
CA GLY A 168 16.87 3.46 4.83
C GLY A 168 17.32 4.86 4.39
N TRP A 169 16.39 5.72 4.04
CA TRP A 169 16.68 7.12 3.69
C TRP A 169 16.88 7.94 4.96
N ARG A 170 18.05 8.56 5.09
CA ARG A 170 18.34 9.49 6.18
C ARG A 170 17.68 10.85 5.88
N MET A 171 16.84 11.31 6.80
CA MET A 171 16.29 12.67 6.78
C MET A 171 17.22 13.62 7.54
#